data_51988faf3274b70aecb83003355102ad
#
_entry.id   51988faf3274b70aecb83003355102ad
#
_cell.length_a   1.000
_cell.length_b   1.000
_cell.length_c   1.000
_cell.angle_alpha   90.00
_cell.angle_beta   90.00
_cell.angle_gamma   90.00
#
_symmetry.space_group_name_H-M   'P 1'
#
loop_
_entity.id
_entity.type
_entity.pdbx_description
1 polymer ?
#
loop_
_entity_poly.entity_id
_entity_poly.type
_entity_poly.pdbx_seq_one_letter_code
_entity_poly.pdbx_strand_id
1 'polypeptide(L)'
;MKEKYITIVGFNHYYGVAPFKIGKKIKCVKEPSNPYDGEAIKATMKQIGTIGYVANSPYTVAKGTKSAGGIAHKVKKKFTVEVMFITSSKVICKVVDGFKEKKGLELLEKED
;
A
#
# COMPACT_ATOMS: atom_id res chain seq x y z
N MET A 1 15.57 7.37 -7.98
CA MET A 1 14.45 7.37 -7.03
C MET A 1 14.38 6.06 -6.30
N LYS A 2 14.17 6.10 -5.00
CA LYS A 2 14.09 4.87 -4.23
C LYS A 2 12.76 4.19 -4.39
N GLU A 3 12.79 2.88 -4.44
CA GLU A 3 11.56 2.10 -4.46
C GLU A 3 10.91 2.12 -3.09
N LYS A 4 9.58 2.10 -3.07
CA LYS A 4 8.79 2.10 -1.85
C LYS A 4 7.98 0.82 -1.80
N TYR A 5 8.04 0.18 -0.64
CA TYR A 5 7.32 -1.07 -0.40
C TYR A 5 6.33 -0.89 0.73
N ILE A 6 5.24 -1.62 0.65
CA ILE A 6 4.22 -1.68 1.70
C ILE A 6 3.89 -3.13 1.99
N THR A 7 3.21 -3.34 3.10
CA THR A 7 2.72 -4.66 3.50
C THR A 7 1.21 -4.63 3.48
N ILE A 8 0.58 -5.64 2.89
CA ILE A 8 -0.87 -5.79 2.95
C ILE A 8 -1.18 -6.90 3.94
N VAL A 9 -2.13 -6.64 4.83
CA VAL A 9 -2.56 -7.56 5.87
C VAL A 9 -4.08 -7.61 5.93
N GLY A 10 -4.62 -8.40 6.83
CA GLY A 10 -6.06 -8.48 7.04
C GLY A 10 -6.82 -9.20 5.94
N PHE A 11 -6.11 -9.78 5.00
CA PHE A 11 -6.76 -10.39 3.84
C PHE A 11 -7.57 -11.63 4.22
N ASN A 12 -7.30 -12.25 5.37
CA ASN A 12 -8.09 -13.41 5.80
C ASN A 12 -9.51 -13.03 6.21
N HIS A 13 -9.78 -11.74 6.39
CA HIS A 13 -11.15 -11.26 6.62
C HIS A 13 -11.91 -11.09 5.31
N TYR A 14 -11.25 -11.33 4.17
CA TYR A 14 -11.84 -11.17 2.84
C TYR A 14 -11.69 -12.45 2.05
N TYR A 15 -10.77 -12.51 1.13
CA TYR A 15 -10.60 -13.66 0.24
C TYR A 15 -9.29 -14.40 0.46
N GLY A 16 -8.63 -14.15 1.61
CA GLY A 16 -7.35 -14.77 1.87
C GLY A 16 -6.31 -14.32 0.86
N VAL A 17 -5.37 -15.18 0.56
CA VAL A 17 -4.32 -14.86 -0.40
C VAL A 17 -4.74 -15.10 -1.85
N ALA A 18 -5.92 -15.66 -2.09
CA ALA A 18 -6.34 -16.03 -3.45
C ALA A 18 -6.22 -14.90 -4.47
N PRO A 19 -6.59 -13.63 -4.15
CA PRO A 19 -6.46 -12.55 -5.12
C PRO A 19 -5.03 -12.13 -5.42
N PHE A 20 -4.08 -12.49 -4.55
CA PHE A 20 -2.71 -12.01 -4.66
C PHE A 20 -1.84 -13.03 -5.39
N LYS A 21 -1.21 -12.58 -6.46
CA LYS A 21 -0.24 -13.39 -7.20
C LYS A 21 0.97 -12.53 -7.49
N ILE A 22 2.14 -13.13 -7.45
CA ILE A 22 3.38 -12.39 -7.73
C ILE A 22 3.25 -11.69 -9.08
N GLY A 23 3.56 -10.40 -9.11
CA GLY A 23 3.47 -9.59 -10.32
C GLY A 23 2.11 -8.96 -10.57
N LYS A 24 1.10 -9.34 -9.79
CA LYS A 24 -0.24 -8.77 -9.96
C LYS A 24 -0.28 -7.33 -9.48
N LYS A 25 -1.00 -6.49 -10.20
CA LYS A 25 -1.19 -5.09 -9.81
C LYS A 25 -2.43 -4.96 -8.96
N ILE A 26 -2.30 -4.25 -7.84
CA ILE A 26 -3.39 -4.06 -6.88
C ILE A 26 -3.60 -2.55 -6.72
N LYS A 27 -4.85 -2.12 -6.74
CA LYS A 27 -5.19 -0.72 -6.54
C LYS A 27 -5.41 -0.44 -5.06
N CYS A 28 -4.72 0.56 -4.54
CA CYS A 28 -4.87 0.97 -3.15
C CYS A 28 -5.58 2.31 -3.10
N VAL A 29 -6.46 2.48 -2.10
CA VAL A 29 -7.29 3.69 -1.98
C VAL A 29 -7.29 4.13 -0.51
N LYS A 30 -6.94 5.40 -0.28
CA LYS A 30 -6.99 5.98 1.06
C LYS A 30 -8.44 6.11 1.53
N GLU A 31 -8.65 5.86 2.81
CA GLU A 31 -9.97 5.99 3.42
C GLU A 31 -9.91 6.97 4.61
N PRO A 32 -9.79 8.27 4.37
CA PRO A 32 -9.62 9.21 5.49
C PRO A 32 -10.81 9.27 6.44
N SER A 33 -11.98 8.83 6.01
CA SER A 33 -13.16 8.80 6.88
C SER A 33 -13.40 7.43 7.51
N ASN A 34 -12.42 6.53 7.46
CA ASN A 34 -12.54 5.24 8.10
C ASN A 34 -12.72 5.44 9.62
N PRO A 35 -13.78 4.88 10.23
CA PRO A 35 -14.07 5.16 11.64
C PRO A 35 -13.05 4.57 12.61
N TYR A 36 -12.28 3.60 12.19
CA TYR A 36 -11.29 2.95 13.06
C TYR A 36 -9.89 3.48 12.88
N ASP A 37 -9.59 4.06 11.73
CA ASP A 37 -8.22 4.51 11.45
C ASP A 37 -8.27 5.50 10.29
N GLY A 38 -8.07 6.78 10.61
CA GLY A 38 -8.09 7.83 9.59
C GLY A 38 -6.96 7.71 8.59
N GLU A 39 -5.94 6.89 8.88
CA GLU A 39 -4.84 6.65 7.96
C GLU A 39 -5.05 5.38 7.13
N ALA A 40 -6.20 4.73 7.24
CA ALA A 40 -6.44 3.47 6.56
C ALA A 40 -6.31 3.60 5.06
N ILE A 41 -5.67 2.61 4.45
CA ILE A 41 -5.54 2.50 3.01
C ILE A 41 -5.95 1.07 2.66
N LYS A 42 -7.04 0.94 1.90
CA LYS A 42 -7.50 -0.39 1.53
C LYS A 42 -6.88 -0.83 0.23
N ALA A 43 -6.65 -2.14 0.12
CA ALA A 43 -6.23 -2.77 -1.12
C ALA A 43 -7.48 -3.31 -1.78
N THR A 44 -7.65 -3.03 -3.07
CA THR A 44 -8.87 -3.41 -3.79
C THR A 44 -8.54 -4.10 -5.09
N MET A 45 -9.49 -4.90 -5.54
CA MET A 45 -9.43 -5.51 -6.85
C MET A 45 -10.74 -5.26 -7.55
N LYS A 46 -10.65 -4.93 -8.83
CA LYS A 46 -11.82 -4.63 -9.62
C LYS A 46 -12.79 -5.80 -9.54
N GLN A 47 -14.06 -5.49 -9.38
CA GLN A 47 -15.16 -6.45 -9.35
C GLN A 47 -15.35 -7.20 -8.05
N ILE A 48 -14.33 -7.30 -7.19
CA ILE A 48 -14.53 -7.94 -5.90
C ILE A 48 -14.37 -6.99 -4.72
N GLY A 49 -13.80 -5.81 -4.95
CA GLY A 49 -13.74 -4.81 -3.89
C GLY A 49 -12.53 -4.98 -2.98
N THR A 50 -12.72 -4.74 -1.70
CA THR A 50 -11.63 -4.77 -0.73
C THR A 50 -11.09 -6.18 -0.55
N ILE A 51 -9.76 -6.32 -0.62
CA ILE A 51 -9.10 -7.61 -0.44
C ILE A 51 -8.09 -7.60 0.71
N GLY A 52 -7.86 -6.44 1.33
CA GLY A 52 -6.97 -6.30 2.46
C GLY A 52 -6.72 -4.84 2.74
N TYR A 53 -5.79 -4.58 3.66
CA TYR A 53 -5.42 -3.21 4.05
C TYR A 53 -3.91 -3.09 4.14
N VAL A 54 -3.40 -1.90 3.87
CA VAL A 54 -1.99 -1.60 4.07
C VAL A 54 -1.73 -1.58 5.58
N ALA A 55 -0.74 -2.34 6.01
CA ALA A 55 -0.41 -2.46 7.43
C ALA A 55 -0.03 -1.10 8.00
N ASN A 56 -0.54 -0.78 9.19
CA ASN A 56 -0.28 0.50 9.83
C ASN A 56 0.15 0.35 11.29
N SER A 57 0.32 -0.87 11.76
CA SER A 57 0.75 -1.14 13.12
C SER A 57 2.20 -1.63 13.09
N PRO A 58 3.04 -1.22 14.04
CA PRO A 58 4.42 -1.71 14.08
C PRO A 58 4.49 -3.23 14.21
N TYR A 59 3.40 -3.87 14.66
CA TYR A 59 3.38 -5.33 14.78
C TYR A 59 3.08 -6.03 13.46
N THR A 60 2.55 -5.31 12.47
CA THR A 60 2.15 -5.93 11.22
C THR A 60 2.93 -5.41 10.01
N VAL A 61 3.57 -4.25 10.14
CA VAL A 61 4.38 -3.70 9.06
C VAL A 61 5.66 -4.52 8.96
N ALA A 62 5.89 -5.14 7.80
CA ALA A 62 7.10 -5.91 7.60
C ALA A 62 8.31 -4.99 7.56
N LYS A 63 9.44 -5.47 8.07
CA LYS A 63 10.67 -4.69 8.08
C LYS A 63 11.02 -4.31 6.65
N GLY A 64 11.37 -3.04 6.48
CA GLY A 64 11.73 -2.53 5.16
C GLY A 64 10.57 -1.99 4.36
N THR A 65 9.33 -2.09 4.88
CA THR A 65 8.17 -1.52 4.21
C THR A 65 7.67 -0.31 4.97
N LYS A 66 6.85 0.50 4.31
CA LYS A 66 6.25 1.68 4.91
C LYS A 66 4.86 1.34 5.43
N SER A 67 4.51 1.90 6.59
CA SER A 67 3.15 1.80 7.10
C SER A 67 2.21 2.64 6.24
N ALA A 68 0.90 2.45 6.43
CA ALA A 68 -0.08 3.27 5.72
C ALA A 68 0.16 4.76 5.97
N GLY A 69 0.34 5.14 7.24
CA GLY A 69 0.64 6.54 7.55
C GLY A 69 1.94 7.01 6.94
N GLY A 70 2.93 6.14 6.87
CA GLY A 70 4.24 6.48 6.30
C GLY A 70 4.21 6.67 4.80
N ILE A 71 3.42 5.89 4.09
CA ILE A 71 3.36 5.99 2.63
C ILE A 71 2.42 7.09 2.16
N ALA A 72 1.44 7.47 3.02
CA ALA A 72 0.38 8.39 2.61
C ALA A 72 0.91 9.70 2.06
N HIS A 73 2.03 10.20 2.60
CA HIS A 73 2.59 11.46 2.15
C HIS A 73 3.17 11.40 0.75
N LYS A 74 3.43 10.22 0.25
CA LYS A 74 4.17 10.02 -0.99
C LYS A 74 3.28 9.64 -2.14
N VAL A 75 2.01 9.29 -1.88
CA VAL A 75 1.11 8.77 -2.90
C VAL A 75 -0.18 9.56 -2.93
N LYS A 76 -0.84 9.53 -4.08
CA LYS A 76 -2.15 10.13 -4.28
C LYS A 76 -3.20 9.31 -3.55
N LYS A 77 -4.45 9.78 -3.57
CA LYS A 77 -5.55 9.06 -2.94
C LYS A 77 -5.66 7.63 -3.46
N LYS A 78 -5.42 7.45 -4.75
CA LYS A 78 -5.41 6.13 -5.38
C LYS A 78 -4.03 5.89 -5.95
N PHE A 79 -3.50 4.72 -5.69
CA PHE A 79 -2.19 4.35 -6.22
C PHE A 79 -2.16 2.86 -6.48
N THR A 80 -1.16 2.42 -7.24
CA THR A 80 -1.06 1.02 -7.65
C THR A 80 0.19 0.41 -7.08
N VAL A 81 0.07 -0.81 -6.59
CA VAL A 81 1.21 -1.58 -6.11
C VAL A 81 1.27 -2.89 -6.87
N GLU A 82 2.46 -3.48 -6.90
CA GLU A 82 2.69 -4.76 -7.54
C GLU A 82 3.10 -5.77 -6.48
N VAL A 83 2.47 -6.95 -6.49
CA VAL A 83 2.76 -8.00 -5.52
C VAL A 83 4.15 -8.56 -5.78
N MET A 84 5.00 -8.54 -4.75
CA MET A 84 6.38 -9.02 -4.84
C MET A 84 6.60 -10.31 -4.06
N PHE A 85 6.03 -10.43 -2.85
CA PHE A 85 6.20 -11.61 -2.00
C PHE A 85 4.89 -11.91 -1.29
N ILE A 86 4.60 -13.17 -1.09
CA ILE A 86 3.39 -13.61 -0.40
C ILE A 86 3.78 -14.59 0.69
N THR A 87 3.32 -14.32 1.92
CA THR A 87 3.44 -15.25 3.03
C THR A 87 2.05 -15.56 3.55
N SER A 88 1.96 -16.41 4.56
CA SER A 88 0.65 -16.78 5.11
C SER A 88 -0.05 -15.60 5.80
N SER A 89 0.70 -14.59 6.25
CA SER A 89 0.14 -13.48 7.01
C SER A 89 0.39 -12.11 6.41
N LYS A 90 1.24 -12.01 5.38
CA LYS A 90 1.63 -10.71 4.82
C LYS A 90 1.83 -10.83 3.32
N VAL A 91 1.43 -9.78 2.61
CA VAL A 91 1.73 -9.65 1.18
C VAL A 91 2.56 -8.39 1.02
N ILE A 92 3.76 -8.53 0.48
CA ILE A 92 4.69 -7.41 0.30
C ILE A 92 4.55 -6.90 -1.13
N CYS A 93 4.31 -5.61 -1.27
CA CYS A 93 4.08 -5.00 -2.58
C CYS A 93 4.98 -3.79 -2.77
N LYS A 94 5.31 -3.55 -4.03
CA LYS A 94 6.08 -2.37 -4.43
C LYS A 94 5.13 -1.35 -5.04
N VAL A 95 5.25 -0.09 -4.63
CA VAL A 95 4.45 1.00 -5.22
C VAL A 95 4.99 1.25 -6.62
N VAL A 96 4.12 1.13 -7.63
CA VAL A 96 4.53 1.28 -9.02
C VAL A 96 3.88 2.45 -9.74
N ASP A 97 2.80 3.02 -9.17
CA ASP A 97 2.12 4.13 -9.82
C ASP A 97 1.33 4.90 -8.77
N GLY A 98 1.07 6.17 -9.06
CA GLY A 98 0.29 7.01 -8.16
C GLY A 98 1.11 7.81 -7.18
N PHE A 99 2.41 7.97 -7.43
CA PHE A 99 3.24 8.85 -6.62
C PHE A 99 2.79 10.30 -6.80
N LYS A 100 2.87 11.07 -5.72
CA LYS A 100 2.61 12.50 -5.80
C LYS A 100 3.75 13.16 -6.56
N GLU A 101 3.39 14.15 -7.38
CA GLU A 101 4.39 14.92 -8.09
C GLU A 101 5.11 15.83 -7.12
N LYS A 102 6.40 16.00 -7.34
CA LYS A 102 7.17 16.93 -6.54
C LYS A 102 6.98 18.34 -7.05
N LYS A 103 6.95 19.28 -6.12
CA LYS A 103 6.98 20.69 -6.47
C LYS A 103 8.39 21.07 -6.86
N GLY A 104 8.54 22.25 -7.49
CA GLY A 104 9.84 22.70 -7.94
C GLY A 104 10.90 22.67 -6.87
N LEU A 105 10.58 23.16 -5.69
CA LEU A 105 11.57 23.20 -4.61
C LEU A 105 12.01 21.80 -4.20
N GLU A 106 11.07 20.87 -4.16
CA GLU A 106 11.41 19.50 -3.81
C GLU A 106 12.31 18.86 -4.83
N LEU A 107 12.13 19.21 -6.10
CA LEU A 107 12.98 18.69 -7.14
C LEU A 107 14.41 19.12 -6.93
N LEU A 108 14.60 20.33 -6.45
CA LEU A 108 15.95 20.83 -6.23
C LEU A 108 16.63 20.11 -5.07
N GLU A 109 15.87 19.67 -4.10
CA GLU A 109 16.42 18.96 -2.96
C GLU A 109 16.85 17.57 -3.31
N LYS A 110 16.32 17.00 -4.20
CA LYS A 110 16.65 15.73 -4.62
C LYS A 110 16.52 14.69 -3.74
N GLU A 111 16.43 14.28 -3.11
CA GLU A 111 16.44 13.54 -2.31
C GLU A 111 16.62 12.60 -2.04
N ASP A 112 16.76 12.36 -1.84
CA ASP A 112 17.07 11.49 -1.57
C ASP A 112 16.94 10.80 -1.43
#